data_979881d233c84634a5df1a0905d0394f
#
_entry.id   979881d233c84634a5df1a0905d0394f
#
_cell.length_a   1.000
_cell.length_b   1.000
_cell.length_c   1.000
_cell.angle_alpha   90.00
_cell.angle_beta   90.00
_cell.angle_gamma   90.00
#
_symmetry.space_group_name_H-M   'P 1'
#
loop_
_entity.id
_entity.type
_entity.pdbx_description
1 polymer ?
#
loop_
_entity_poly.entity_id
_entity_poly.type
_entity_poly.pdbx_seq_one_letter_code
_entity_poly.pdbx_strand_id
1 'polypeptide(L)'
;MAKAIPVYVEAGDKKVFACSVDFPGWCRSAKTEELALEALAAYAPRYAEVAERAKAAFPAPARAGERFEVVERIKGKGATDFGIPHEIPEADGEPLSARQATRQVELMRAAWAVLDKVAKASPAELRKGPRGGGRDRDKMLAHVLGAEAAYARQVGVKLPPPEVGDRKAIKALRDELAQALGGASDGSRPTPKGWPPRYAMRRIAWHVLDHTWEMQDRANPGG
;
A
#
# COMPACT_ATOMS: atom_id res chain seq x y z
N MET A 1 25.82 -3.94 -12.53
CA MET A 1 24.46 -4.27 -13.01
C MET A 1 23.40 -3.61 -12.10
N ALA A 2 22.30 -3.12 -12.65
CA ALA A 2 21.24 -2.55 -11.84
C ALA A 2 20.58 -3.66 -10.97
N LYS A 3 20.33 -3.38 -9.68
CA LYS A 3 19.76 -4.35 -8.74
C LYS A 3 18.34 -4.77 -9.19
N ALA A 4 18.02 -6.07 -9.16
CA ALA A 4 16.68 -6.58 -9.41
C ALA A 4 15.67 -6.03 -8.39
N ILE A 5 14.40 -5.97 -8.78
CA ILE A 5 13.29 -5.55 -7.93
C ILE A 5 12.48 -6.80 -7.61
N PRO A 6 12.56 -7.31 -6.37
CA PRO A 6 11.82 -8.51 -5.99
C PRO A 6 10.31 -8.20 -5.94
N VAL A 7 9.53 -9.06 -6.60
CA VAL A 7 8.07 -9.00 -6.69
C VAL A 7 7.51 -10.35 -6.29
N TYR A 8 6.46 -10.38 -5.50
CA TYR A 8 5.64 -11.59 -5.36
C TYR A 8 4.34 -11.45 -6.13
N VAL A 9 3.80 -12.59 -6.54
CA VAL A 9 2.53 -12.70 -7.25
C VAL A 9 1.53 -13.45 -6.38
N GLU A 10 0.35 -12.87 -6.17
CA GLU A 10 -0.78 -13.51 -5.48
C GLU A 10 -1.90 -13.75 -6.49
N ALA A 11 -2.15 -15.03 -6.82
CA ALA A 11 -3.09 -15.43 -7.86
C ALA A 11 -4.37 -16.04 -7.28
N GLY A 12 -5.49 -15.31 -7.40
CA GLY A 12 -6.84 -15.82 -7.21
C GLY A 12 -7.41 -16.46 -8.49
N ASP A 13 -8.67 -16.82 -8.45
CA ASP A 13 -9.37 -17.41 -9.62
C ASP A 13 -9.76 -16.34 -10.67
N LYS A 14 -9.96 -15.09 -10.24
CA LYS A 14 -10.44 -13.98 -11.09
C LYS A 14 -9.45 -12.83 -11.19
N LYS A 15 -8.51 -12.73 -10.27
CA LYS A 15 -7.61 -11.59 -10.12
C LYS A 15 -6.24 -12.02 -9.64
N VAL A 16 -5.22 -11.45 -10.27
CA VAL A 16 -3.82 -11.66 -9.92
C VAL A 16 -3.21 -10.34 -9.49
N PHE A 17 -2.52 -10.32 -8.36
CA PHE A 17 -1.74 -9.18 -7.88
C PHE A 17 -0.25 -9.41 -8.13
N ALA A 18 0.45 -8.37 -8.56
CA ALA A 18 1.89 -8.24 -8.53
C ALA A 18 2.27 -7.15 -7.52
N CYS A 19 3.11 -7.48 -6.55
CA CYS A 19 3.42 -6.63 -5.42
C CYS A 19 4.92 -6.57 -5.18
N SER A 20 5.49 -5.37 -5.07
CA SER A 20 6.89 -5.21 -4.72
C SER A 20 7.15 -5.57 -3.26
N VAL A 21 8.23 -6.33 -3.02
CA VAL A 21 8.69 -6.70 -1.68
C VAL A 21 9.38 -5.51 -0.99
N ASP A 22 10.20 -4.77 -1.73
CA ASP A 22 11.05 -3.70 -1.18
C ASP A 22 10.37 -2.33 -1.10
N PHE A 23 9.25 -2.16 -1.81
CA PHE A 23 8.54 -0.87 -1.92
C PHE A 23 7.08 -1.04 -1.46
N PRO A 24 6.80 -0.90 -0.14
CA PRO A 24 5.47 -1.09 0.42
C PRO A 24 4.42 -0.22 -0.28
N GLY A 25 3.31 -0.84 -0.66
CA GLY A 25 2.21 -0.17 -1.35
C GLY A 25 2.33 -0.16 -2.88
N TRP A 26 3.49 -0.42 -3.46
CA TRP A 26 3.60 -0.59 -4.91
C TRP A 26 3.12 -1.98 -5.32
N CYS A 27 1.83 -2.06 -5.60
CA CYS A 27 1.13 -3.29 -5.91
C CYS A 27 -0.04 -2.99 -6.85
N ARG A 28 -0.18 -3.79 -7.91
CA ARG A 28 -1.28 -3.67 -8.88
C ARG A 28 -1.87 -5.04 -9.20
N SER A 29 -3.07 -5.03 -9.75
CA SER A 29 -3.75 -6.27 -10.11
C SER A 29 -4.29 -6.22 -11.53
N ALA A 30 -4.36 -7.42 -12.14
CA ALA A 30 -4.99 -7.64 -13.43
C ALA A 30 -5.60 -9.05 -13.49
N LYS A 31 -5.97 -9.51 -14.71
CA LYS A 31 -6.55 -10.84 -14.92
C LYS A 31 -5.50 -11.97 -14.98
N THR A 32 -4.27 -11.65 -15.39
CA THR A 32 -3.17 -12.60 -15.50
C THR A 32 -1.91 -12.04 -14.82
N GLU A 33 -0.92 -12.89 -14.58
CA GLU A 33 0.37 -12.51 -14.00
C GLU A 33 1.07 -11.47 -14.88
N GLU A 34 1.13 -11.71 -16.18
CA GLU A 34 1.79 -10.81 -17.14
C GLU A 34 1.15 -9.42 -17.10
N LEU A 35 -0.17 -9.35 -17.18
CA LEU A 35 -0.91 -8.09 -17.12
C LEU A 35 -0.78 -7.41 -15.74
N ALA A 36 -0.63 -8.16 -14.65
CA ALA A 36 -0.42 -7.61 -13.33
C ALA A 36 0.99 -6.99 -13.20
N LEU A 37 2.01 -7.64 -13.76
CA LEU A 37 3.38 -7.11 -13.83
C LEU A 37 3.45 -5.86 -14.73
N GLU A 38 2.78 -5.86 -15.87
CA GLU A 38 2.67 -4.69 -16.74
C GLU A 38 1.98 -3.52 -16.01
N ALA A 39 0.87 -3.79 -15.31
CA ALA A 39 0.16 -2.80 -14.51
C ALA A 39 1.04 -2.26 -13.37
N LEU A 40 1.84 -3.12 -12.71
CA LEU A 40 2.79 -2.70 -11.70
C LEU A 40 3.84 -1.75 -12.30
N ALA A 41 4.41 -2.11 -13.45
CA ALA A 41 5.39 -1.28 -14.17
C ALA A 41 4.79 0.08 -14.59
N ALA A 42 3.56 0.09 -15.13
CA ALA A 42 2.87 1.31 -15.53
C ALA A 42 2.61 2.29 -14.38
N TYR A 43 2.55 1.80 -13.14
CA TYR A 43 2.38 2.64 -11.94
C TYR A 43 3.71 3.10 -11.32
N ALA A 44 4.87 2.71 -11.87
CA ALA A 44 6.17 3.18 -11.38
C ALA A 44 6.30 4.71 -11.35
N PRO A 45 5.82 5.49 -12.35
CA PRO A 45 5.85 6.96 -12.28
C PRO A 45 5.04 7.53 -11.10
N ARG A 46 3.89 6.91 -10.77
CA ARG A 46 3.08 7.34 -9.62
C ARG A 46 3.76 6.98 -8.30
N TYR A 47 4.40 5.82 -8.22
CA TYR A 47 5.12 5.41 -7.02
C TYR A 47 6.44 6.20 -6.84
N ALA A 48 7.04 6.71 -7.90
CA ALA A 48 8.25 7.53 -7.83
C ALA A 48 8.08 8.75 -6.91
N GLU A 49 6.89 9.38 -6.88
CA GLU A 49 6.59 10.48 -5.95
C GLU A 49 6.67 10.02 -4.49
N VAL A 50 6.20 8.81 -4.17
CA VAL A 50 6.30 8.24 -2.83
C VAL A 50 7.76 8.03 -2.43
N ALA A 51 8.54 7.44 -3.33
CA ALA A 51 9.96 7.17 -3.10
C ALA A 51 10.78 8.46 -2.94
N GLU A 52 10.51 9.48 -3.75
CA GLU A 52 11.15 10.80 -3.66
C GLU A 52 10.89 11.45 -2.30
N ARG A 53 9.64 11.46 -1.84
CA ARG A 53 9.25 11.99 -0.52
C ARG A 53 9.93 11.25 0.63
N ALA A 54 10.07 9.95 0.50
CA ALA A 54 10.78 9.12 1.47
C ALA A 54 12.31 9.19 1.34
N LYS A 55 12.84 9.95 0.39
CA LYS A 55 14.26 9.98 0.02
C LYS A 55 14.84 8.58 -0.22
N ALA A 56 14.01 7.69 -0.74
CA ALA A 56 14.37 6.32 -1.04
C ALA A 56 14.84 6.20 -2.50
N ALA A 57 15.98 5.54 -2.70
CA ALA A 57 16.43 5.23 -4.06
C ALA A 57 15.37 4.36 -4.76
N PHE A 58 14.89 4.83 -5.90
CA PHE A 58 13.90 4.16 -6.73
C PHE A 58 14.43 4.00 -8.16
N PRO A 59 14.15 2.89 -8.85
CA PRO A 59 14.59 2.72 -10.24
C PRO A 59 13.97 3.77 -11.16
N ALA A 60 14.64 4.09 -12.26
CA ALA A 60 14.06 4.94 -13.30
C ALA A 60 12.68 4.37 -13.72
N PRO A 61 11.58 5.12 -13.59
CA PRO A 61 10.24 4.56 -13.77
C PRO A 61 10.01 3.90 -15.12
N ALA A 62 10.55 4.49 -16.22
CA ALA A 62 10.41 3.95 -17.57
C ALA A 62 11.06 2.56 -17.76
N ARG A 63 11.96 2.14 -16.86
CA ARG A 63 12.69 0.88 -16.94
C ARG A 63 12.43 -0.05 -15.74
N ALA A 64 11.47 0.31 -14.90
CA ALA A 64 11.22 -0.46 -13.67
C ALA A 64 10.78 -1.90 -13.97
N GLY A 65 9.91 -2.10 -14.96
CA GLY A 65 9.42 -3.42 -15.35
C GLY A 65 10.50 -4.36 -15.88
N GLU A 66 11.53 -3.85 -16.52
CA GLU A 66 12.68 -4.64 -17.01
C GLU A 66 13.51 -5.27 -15.86
N ARG A 67 13.26 -4.86 -14.64
CA ARG A 67 14.00 -5.24 -13.43
C ARG A 67 13.22 -6.11 -12.48
N PHE A 68 11.98 -6.46 -12.79
CA PHE A 68 11.18 -7.32 -11.93
C PHE A 68 11.74 -8.73 -11.90
N GLU A 69 11.88 -9.26 -10.69
CA GLU A 69 12.18 -10.66 -10.42
C GLU A 69 11.05 -11.22 -9.55
N VAL A 70 10.28 -12.17 -10.11
CA VAL A 70 9.22 -12.83 -9.36
C VAL A 70 9.86 -13.85 -8.43
N VAL A 71 9.95 -13.49 -7.15
CA VAL A 71 10.60 -14.31 -6.11
C VAL A 71 9.65 -15.32 -5.48
N GLU A 72 8.34 -15.07 -5.54
CA GLU A 72 7.34 -15.96 -4.94
C GLU A 72 6.01 -15.90 -5.69
N ARG A 73 5.32 -17.04 -5.80
CA ARG A 73 3.95 -17.15 -6.30
C ARG A 73 3.07 -17.79 -5.26
N ILE A 74 2.03 -17.07 -4.82
CA ILE A 74 1.13 -17.47 -3.75
C ILE A 74 -0.26 -17.71 -4.32
N LYS A 75 -0.89 -18.81 -3.91
CA LYS A 75 -2.30 -19.02 -4.22
C LYS A 75 -3.16 -18.07 -3.39
N GLY A 76 -3.84 -17.15 -4.06
CA GLY A 76 -4.81 -16.26 -3.46
C GLY A 76 -6.10 -16.99 -3.06
N LYS A 77 -6.95 -16.29 -2.32
CA LYS A 77 -8.26 -16.74 -1.83
C LYS A 77 -9.35 -15.75 -2.24
N GLY A 78 -10.57 -15.94 -1.72
CA GLY A 78 -11.70 -15.08 -2.03
C GLY A 78 -11.44 -13.57 -1.84
N ALA A 79 -10.60 -13.18 -0.87
CA ALA A 79 -10.20 -11.78 -0.69
C ALA A 79 -9.42 -11.24 -1.89
N THR A 80 -8.54 -12.05 -2.49
CA THR A 80 -7.77 -11.72 -3.69
C THR A 80 -8.70 -11.41 -4.86
N ASP A 81 -9.72 -12.22 -5.06
CA ASP A 81 -10.73 -12.04 -6.11
C ASP A 81 -11.61 -10.81 -5.89
N PHE A 82 -11.82 -10.43 -4.64
CA PHE A 82 -12.47 -9.16 -4.27
C PHE A 82 -11.58 -7.92 -4.52
N GLY A 83 -10.29 -8.12 -4.80
CA GLY A 83 -9.38 -7.02 -5.07
C GLY A 83 -8.50 -6.64 -3.86
N ILE A 84 -8.21 -7.58 -3.01
CA ILE A 84 -7.43 -7.39 -1.79
C ILE A 84 -6.23 -8.36 -1.80
N PRO A 85 -4.97 -7.90 -1.90
CA PRO A 85 -3.80 -8.76 -1.73
C PRO A 85 -3.67 -9.12 -0.25
N HIS A 86 -4.16 -10.30 0.10
CA HIS A 86 -4.40 -10.69 1.50
C HIS A 86 -3.38 -11.70 2.02
N GLU A 87 -2.76 -12.45 1.15
CA GLU A 87 -1.82 -13.49 1.57
C GLU A 87 -0.49 -12.87 2.03
N ILE A 88 0.15 -13.55 2.95
CA ILE A 88 1.43 -13.11 3.55
C ILE A 88 2.55 -13.89 2.87
N PRO A 89 3.39 -13.25 2.04
CA PRO A 89 4.53 -13.91 1.41
C PRO A 89 5.60 -14.28 2.45
N GLU A 90 6.45 -15.26 2.12
CA GLU A 90 7.55 -15.70 3.00
C GLU A 90 8.47 -14.54 3.37
N ALA A 91 8.75 -13.65 2.41
CA ALA A 91 9.56 -12.44 2.64
C ALA A 91 9.03 -11.53 3.76
N ASP A 92 7.74 -11.60 4.10
CA ASP A 92 7.16 -10.80 5.19
C ASP A 92 7.39 -11.40 6.58
N GLY A 93 7.74 -12.69 6.65
CA GLY A 93 8.18 -13.36 7.87
C GLY A 93 9.68 -13.19 8.16
N GLU A 94 10.45 -12.64 7.24
CA GLU A 94 11.88 -12.44 7.40
C GLU A 94 12.20 -11.31 8.40
N PRO A 95 13.33 -11.44 9.14
CA PRO A 95 13.79 -10.39 10.05
C PRO A 95 13.96 -9.03 9.36
N LEU A 96 13.68 -7.97 10.10
CA LEU A 96 13.92 -6.58 9.73
C LEU A 96 15.02 -5.99 10.61
N SER A 97 16.10 -5.51 10.02
CA SER A 97 17.01 -4.61 10.72
C SER A 97 16.33 -3.26 10.99
N ALA A 98 16.77 -2.54 12.01
CA ALA A 98 16.26 -1.19 12.31
C ALA A 98 16.33 -0.24 11.10
N ARG A 99 17.41 -0.32 10.30
CA ARG A 99 17.54 0.48 9.08
C ARG A 99 16.47 0.14 8.02
N GLN A 100 16.15 -1.14 7.85
CA GLN A 100 15.11 -1.58 6.91
C GLN A 100 13.73 -1.16 7.41
N ALA A 101 13.44 -1.32 8.71
CA ALA A 101 12.19 -0.90 9.32
C ALA A 101 11.98 0.62 9.16
N THR A 102 12.98 1.42 9.50
CA THR A 102 12.95 2.88 9.29
C THR A 102 12.66 3.24 7.85
N ARG A 103 13.36 2.61 6.88
CA ARG A 103 13.13 2.87 5.45
C ARG A 103 11.69 2.55 5.04
N GLN A 104 11.13 1.44 5.49
CA GLN A 104 9.76 1.05 5.15
C GLN A 104 8.72 1.96 5.81
N VAL A 105 8.95 2.39 7.03
CA VAL A 105 8.11 3.39 7.71
C VAL A 105 8.13 4.73 6.98
N GLU A 106 9.30 5.19 6.51
CA GLU A 106 9.39 6.44 5.74
C GLU A 106 8.62 6.35 4.41
N LEU A 107 8.65 5.19 3.73
CA LEU A 107 7.83 4.96 2.53
C LEU A 107 6.32 4.96 2.88
N MET A 108 5.92 4.36 3.99
CA MET A 108 4.54 4.40 4.48
C MET A 108 4.11 5.83 4.85
N ARG A 109 4.96 6.60 5.54
CA ARG A 109 4.71 8.04 5.82
C ARG A 109 4.58 8.85 4.54
N ALA A 110 5.40 8.58 3.54
CA ALA A 110 5.32 9.22 2.24
C ALA A 110 3.99 8.89 1.51
N ALA A 111 3.51 7.65 1.61
CA ALA A 111 2.20 7.27 1.07
C ALA A 111 1.06 8.08 1.71
N TRP A 112 1.06 8.26 3.04
CA TRP A 112 0.11 9.13 3.72
C TRP A 112 0.19 10.59 3.24
N ALA A 113 1.41 11.12 3.07
CA ALA A 113 1.60 12.49 2.59
C ALA A 113 1.11 12.69 1.14
N VAL A 114 1.24 11.67 0.29
CA VAL A 114 0.68 11.68 -1.07
C VAL A 114 -0.85 11.64 -1.02
N LEU A 115 -1.46 10.79 -0.18
CA LEU A 115 -2.91 10.78 0.04
C LEU A 115 -3.41 12.17 0.49
N ASP A 116 -2.77 12.78 1.48
CA ASP A 116 -3.18 14.08 2.02
C ASP A 116 -3.07 15.19 0.95
N LYS A 117 -2.02 15.15 0.10
CA LYS A 117 -1.85 16.06 -1.04
C LYS A 117 -2.98 15.88 -2.07
N VAL A 118 -3.25 14.63 -2.46
CA VAL A 118 -4.28 14.31 -3.46
C VAL A 118 -5.67 14.67 -2.94
N ALA A 119 -5.98 14.33 -1.70
CA ALA A 119 -7.27 14.66 -1.08
C ALA A 119 -7.51 16.18 -1.03
N LYS A 120 -6.47 16.96 -0.73
CA LYS A 120 -6.57 18.42 -0.72
C LYS A 120 -6.84 19.00 -2.11
N ALA A 121 -6.30 18.37 -3.17
CA ALA A 121 -6.45 18.83 -4.55
C ALA A 121 -7.73 18.30 -5.22
N SER A 122 -8.36 17.27 -4.67
CA SER A 122 -9.53 16.63 -5.26
C SER A 122 -10.84 17.36 -4.90
N PRO A 123 -11.82 17.41 -5.82
CA PRO A 123 -13.16 17.92 -5.52
C PRO A 123 -13.86 17.03 -4.46
N ALA A 124 -14.87 17.59 -3.78
CA ALA A 124 -15.66 16.84 -2.80
C ALA A 124 -16.39 15.65 -3.45
N GLU A 125 -16.97 15.87 -4.62
CA GLU A 125 -17.61 14.84 -5.42
C GLU A 125 -16.64 14.26 -6.45
N LEU A 126 -16.57 12.94 -6.53
CA LEU A 126 -15.74 12.22 -7.47
C LEU A 126 -16.60 11.54 -8.53
N ARG A 127 -16.06 11.46 -9.75
CA ARG A 127 -16.73 10.74 -10.85
C ARG A 127 -17.12 9.33 -10.40
N LYS A 128 -18.37 8.97 -10.62
CA LYS A 128 -18.86 7.62 -10.31
C LYS A 128 -18.36 6.63 -11.36
N GLY A 129 -18.17 5.38 -10.94
CA GLY A 129 -17.85 4.30 -11.87
C GLY A 129 -19.01 4.01 -12.83
N PRO A 130 -18.79 3.15 -13.87
CA PRO A 130 -19.77 2.88 -14.92
C PRO A 130 -21.14 2.37 -14.43
N ARG A 131 -21.20 1.83 -13.20
CA ARG A 131 -22.42 1.34 -12.54
C ARG A 131 -22.94 2.28 -11.46
N GLY A 132 -22.51 3.54 -11.46
CA GLY A 132 -22.87 4.52 -10.42
C GLY A 132 -22.15 4.31 -9.08
N GLY A 133 -21.28 3.30 -8.96
CA GLY A 133 -20.56 2.99 -7.73
C GLY A 133 -19.37 3.91 -7.48
N GLY A 134 -18.85 3.82 -6.26
CA GLY A 134 -17.67 4.53 -5.80
C GLY A 134 -17.98 5.58 -4.73
N ARG A 135 -16.96 5.84 -3.90
CA ARG A 135 -17.04 6.81 -2.79
C ARG A 135 -16.66 8.20 -3.28
N ASP A 136 -17.28 9.22 -2.73
CA ASP A 136 -16.81 10.59 -2.82
C ASP A 136 -15.61 10.79 -1.89
N ARG A 137 -14.87 11.90 -2.06
CA ARG A 137 -13.58 12.15 -1.38
C ARG A 137 -13.63 11.87 0.12
N ASP A 138 -14.55 12.50 0.84
CA ASP A 138 -14.58 12.41 2.31
C ASP A 138 -15.02 11.03 2.79
N LYS A 139 -15.93 10.36 2.06
CA LYS A 139 -16.29 8.96 2.32
C LYS A 139 -15.13 8.00 2.04
N MET A 140 -14.29 8.30 1.05
CA MET A 140 -13.09 7.53 0.77
C MET A 140 -12.04 7.72 1.87
N LEU A 141 -11.83 8.96 2.33
CA LEU A 141 -10.94 9.26 3.45
C LEU A 141 -11.40 8.57 4.73
N ALA A 142 -12.69 8.64 5.07
CA ALA A 142 -13.25 7.95 6.23
C ALA A 142 -13.02 6.42 6.15
N HIS A 143 -13.17 5.83 4.96
CA HIS A 143 -12.88 4.42 4.72
C HIS A 143 -11.40 4.08 4.94
N VAL A 144 -10.48 4.89 4.43
CA VAL A 144 -9.04 4.71 4.64
C VAL A 144 -8.68 4.80 6.11
N LEU A 145 -9.15 5.84 6.82
CA LEU A 145 -8.88 6.04 8.25
C LEU A 145 -9.46 4.90 9.11
N GLY A 146 -10.66 4.43 8.78
CA GLY A 146 -11.26 3.28 9.45
C GLY A 146 -10.45 2.00 9.27
N ALA A 147 -9.93 1.77 8.06
CA ALA A 147 -9.05 0.64 7.77
C ALA A 147 -7.69 0.78 8.48
N GLU A 148 -7.08 1.97 8.49
CA GLU A 148 -5.84 2.23 9.22
C GLU A 148 -5.98 1.87 10.71
N ALA A 149 -7.06 2.27 11.37
CA ALA A 149 -7.33 1.93 12.76
C ALA A 149 -7.56 0.41 12.97
N ALA A 150 -8.20 -0.27 12.02
CA ALA A 150 -8.37 -1.72 12.05
C ALA A 150 -7.03 -2.45 11.87
N TYR A 151 -6.18 -1.98 10.97
CA TYR A 151 -4.84 -2.54 10.73
C TYR A 151 -3.89 -2.26 11.90
N ALA A 152 -4.01 -1.10 12.55
CA ALA A 152 -3.24 -0.73 13.73
C ALA A 152 -3.41 -1.76 14.87
N ARG A 153 -4.61 -2.31 15.04
CA ARG A 153 -4.88 -3.37 16.03
C ARG A 153 -4.09 -4.65 15.74
N GLN A 154 -3.78 -4.93 14.47
CA GLN A 154 -3.00 -6.10 14.08
C GLN A 154 -1.53 -6.02 14.52
N VAL A 155 -1.06 -4.81 14.83
CA VAL A 155 0.30 -4.55 15.32
C VAL A 155 0.31 -4.01 16.76
N GLY A 156 -0.81 -4.19 17.49
CA GLY A 156 -0.90 -3.86 18.92
C GLY A 156 -1.29 -2.42 19.23
N VAL A 157 -1.48 -1.56 18.24
CA VAL A 157 -1.93 -0.16 18.43
C VAL A 157 -3.46 -0.13 18.54
N LYS A 158 -3.97 0.40 19.66
CA LYS A 158 -5.41 0.39 19.98
C LYS A 158 -5.95 1.82 20.09
N LEU A 159 -6.02 2.51 18.98
CA LEU A 159 -6.67 3.81 18.89
C LEU A 159 -8.00 3.70 18.12
N PRO A 160 -8.99 4.55 18.43
CA PRO A 160 -10.23 4.62 17.66
C PRO A 160 -9.94 5.16 16.25
N PRO A 161 -10.79 4.85 15.25
CA PRO A 161 -10.68 5.47 13.95
C PRO A 161 -10.88 6.97 14.07
N PRO A 162 -9.95 7.80 13.55
CA PRO A 162 -10.12 9.24 13.57
C PRO A 162 -11.18 9.70 12.57
N GLU A 163 -11.84 10.79 12.86
CA GLU A 163 -12.75 11.42 11.92
C GLU A 163 -11.99 12.17 10.81
N VAL A 164 -12.63 12.32 9.65
CA VAL A 164 -12.10 13.12 8.54
C VAL A 164 -11.98 14.58 8.98
N GLY A 165 -10.79 15.15 8.87
CA GLY A 165 -10.48 16.51 9.30
C GLY A 165 -9.91 16.63 10.71
N ASP A 166 -10.02 15.63 11.55
CA ASP A 166 -9.34 15.61 12.86
C ASP A 166 -7.83 15.30 12.67
N ARG A 167 -7.10 16.34 12.30
CA ARG A 167 -5.65 16.25 12.04
C ARG A 167 -4.86 15.76 13.25
N LYS A 168 -5.32 16.05 14.47
CA LYS A 168 -4.63 15.62 15.70
C LYS A 168 -4.77 14.12 15.90
N ALA A 169 -5.99 13.59 15.80
CA ALA A 169 -6.24 12.17 15.94
C ALA A 169 -5.61 11.36 14.79
N ILE A 170 -5.68 11.85 13.54
CA ILE A 170 -5.02 11.23 12.38
C ILE A 170 -3.51 11.15 12.61
N LYS A 171 -2.89 12.25 13.04
CA LYS A 171 -1.45 12.29 13.34
C LYS A 171 -1.10 11.31 14.46
N ALA A 172 -1.87 11.28 15.53
CA ALA A 172 -1.63 10.37 16.66
C ALA A 172 -1.67 8.91 16.23
N LEU A 173 -2.69 8.48 15.46
CA LEU A 173 -2.77 7.10 14.94
C LEU A 173 -1.56 6.74 14.08
N ARG A 174 -1.18 7.62 13.14
CA ARG A 174 -0.07 7.39 12.22
C ARG A 174 1.29 7.41 12.91
N ASP A 175 1.48 8.22 13.93
CA ASP A 175 2.71 8.24 14.73
C ASP A 175 2.85 6.97 15.57
N GLU A 176 1.79 6.51 16.22
CA GLU A 176 1.78 5.23 16.97
C GLU A 176 2.07 4.04 16.04
N LEU A 177 1.46 4.00 14.84
CA LEU A 177 1.77 3.00 13.82
C LEU A 177 3.24 3.02 13.42
N ALA A 178 3.79 4.20 13.15
CA ALA A 178 5.17 4.36 12.75
C ALA A 178 6.15 3.98 13.87
N GLN A 179 5.80 4.26 15.12
CA GLN A 179 6.57 3.86 16.29
C GLN A 179 6.55 2.34 16.47
N ALA A 180 5.37 1.72 16.39
CA ALA A 180 5.22 0.28 16.56
C ALA A 180 5.95 -0.54 15.47
N LEU A 181 6.08 0.02 14.26
CA LEU A 181 6.65 -0.66 13.09
C LEU A 181 8.10 -0.25 12.78
N GLY A 182 8.63 0.80 13.42
CA GLY A 182 9.93 1.39 13.06
C GLY A 182 11.15 0.73 13.70
N GLY A 183 10.96 -0.24 14.59
CA GLY A 183 12.03 -0.98 15.25
C GLY A 183 12.52 -2.20 14.47
N ALA A 184 13.68 -2.73 14.85
CA ALA A 184 14.12 -4.04 14.39
C ALA A 184 13.11 -5.13 14.84
N SER A 185 12.92 -6.15 14.01
CA SER A 185 12.01 -7.26 14.27
C SER A 185 12.63 -8.56 13.78
N ASP A 186 12.32 -9.64 14.45
CA ASP A 186 12.67 -11.00 14.01
C ASP A 186 11.71 -11.54 12.93
N GLY A 187 10.74 -10.73 12.48
CA GLY A 187 9.69 -11.12 11.52
C GLY A 187 8.46 -11.72 12.18
N SER A 188 8.51 -12.00 13.48
CA SER A 188 7.37 -12.57 14.19
C SER A 188 6.19 -11.61 14.33
N ARG A 189 5.01 -12.17 14.56
CA ARG A 189 3.78 -11.39 14.79
C ARG A 189 3.79 -10.81 16.20
N PRO A 190 3.50 -9.53 16.40
CA PRO A 190 3.48 -8.91 17.74
C PRO A 190 2.36 -9.46 18.64
N THR A 191 1.36 -10.10 18.06
CA THR A 191 0.28 -10.81 18.76
C THR A 191 -0.04 -12.12 18.02
N PRO A 192 -0.62 -13.14 18.67
CA PRO A 192 -0.92 -14.44 18.03
C PRO A 192 -1.77 -14.35 16.76
N LYS A 193 -2.65 -13.34 16.69
CA LYS A 193 -3.51 -13.07 15.53
C LYS A 193 -3.07 -11.84 14.73
N GLY A 194 -1.95 -11.23 15.11
CA GLY A 194 -1.42 -10.03 14.48
C GLY A 194 -0.73 -10.29 13.15
N TRP A 195 -0.19 -9.24 12.58
CA TRP A 195 0.52 -9.25 11.31
C TRP A 195 2.04 -9.10 11.52
N PRO A 196 2.86 -9.80 10.72
CA PRO A 196 4.29 -9.48 10.65
C PRO A 196 4.49 -8.00 10.29
N PRO A 197 5.52 -7.33 10.83
CA PRO A 197 5.73 -5.89 10.60
C PRO A 197 5.85 -5.50 9.12
N ARG A 198 6.55 -6.32 8.30
CA ARG A 198 6.66 -6.06 6.84
C ARG A 198 5.28 -6.10 6.17
N TYR A 199 4.51 -7.13 6.46
CA TYR A 199 3.16 -7.26 5.91
C TYR A 199 2.27 -6.09 6.32
N ALA A 200 2.32 -5.69 7.59
CA ALA A 200 1.52 -4.56 8.09
C ALA A 200 1.85 -3.27 7.33
N MET A 201 3.14 -2.92 7.18
CA MET A 201 3.57 -1.73 6.44
C MET A 201 3.15 -1.79 4.97
N ARG A 202 3.30 -2.94 4.32
CA ARG A 202 2.88 -3.14 2.94
C ARG A 202 1.38 -3.01 2.78
N ARG A 203 0.62 -3.63 3.67
CA ARG A 203 -0.84 -3.64 3.64
C ARG A 203 -1.43 -2.26 3.85
N ILE A 204 -0.90 -1.52 4.83
CA ILE A 204 -1.31 -0.13 5.10
C ILE A 204 -1.00 0.75 3.89
N ALA A 205 0.26 0.72 3.42
CA ALA A 205 0.69 1.56 2.29
C ALA A 205 -0.07 1.23 1.00
N TRP A 206 -0.34 -0.07 0.73
CA TRP A 206 -1.14 -0.48 -0.42
C TRP A 206 -2.55 0.10 -0.36
N HIS A 207 -3.24 -0.04 0.75
CA HIS A 207 -4.62 0.44 0.88
C HIS A 207 -4.71 1.96 0.72
N VAL A 208 -3.76 2.66 1.31
CA VAL A 208 -3.63 4.12 1.18
C VAL A 208 -3.41 4.52 -0.29
N LEU A 209 -2.45 3.89 -0.97
CA LEU A 209 -2.09 4.25 -2.34
C LEU A 209 -3.13 3.80 -3.36
N ASP A 210 -3.78 2.66 -3.16
CA ASP A 210 -4.85 2.20 -4.04
C ASP A 210 -6.00 3.21 -4.07
N HIS A 211 -6.44 3.68 -2.92
CA HIS A 211 -7.46 4.73 -2.84
C HIS A 211 -6.96 6.12 -3.23
N THR A 212 -5.68 6.42 -3.04
CA THR A 212 -5.07 7.66 -3.53
C THR A 212 -5.13 7.71 -5.05
N TRP A 213 -4.73 6.65 -5.72
CA TRP A 213 -4.75 6.57 -7.18
C TRP A 213 -6.17 6.49 -7.74
N GLU A 214 -7.08 5.77 -7.07
CA GLU A 214 -8.51 5.82 -7.38
C GLU A 214 -9.05 7.25 -7.32
N MET A 215 -8.68 8.01 -6.28
CA MET A 215 -9.11 9.40 -6.11
C MET A 215 -8.57 10.29 -7.25
N GLN A 216 -7.28 10.16 -7.59
CA GLN A 216 -6.67 10.89 -8.72
C GLN A 216 -7.38 10.60 -10.04
N ASP A 217 -7.63 9.32 -10.33
CA ASP A 217 -8.27 8.90 -11.59
C ASP A 217 -9.72 9.38 -11.70
N ARG A 218 -10.40 9.57 -10.57
CA ARG A 218 -11.81 9.98 -10.51
C ARG A 218 -12.00 11.48 -10.27
N ALA A 219 -10.95 12.19 -9.88
CA ALA A 219 -10.99 13.66 -9.74
C ALA A 219 -10.93 14.36 -11.11
N ASN A 220 -10.38 13.71 -12.14
CA ASN A 220 -10.24 14.30 -13.46
C ASN A 220 -11.52 14.11 -14.30
N PRO A 221 -12.15 15.19 -14.81
CA PRO A 221 -13.41 15.08 -15.58
C PRO A 221 -13.24 14.44 -16.96
N GLY A 222 -12.02 14.22 -17.44
CA GLY A 222 -11.70 13.83 -18.83
C GLY A 222 -10.84 12.57 -18.99
N GLY A 223 -10.88 11.65 -18.05
CA GLY A 223 -10.18 10.36 -18.17
C GLY A 223 -11.13 9.22 -18.55
#